data_c451dd48b4d0952ec968bf4f0e35dfb1
#
_entry.id   c451dd48b4d0952ec968bf4f0e35dfb1
#
_cell.length_a   1.000
_cell.length_b   1.000
_cell.length_c   1.000
_cell.angle_alpha   90.00
_cell.angle_beta   90.00
_cell.angle_gamma   90.00
#
_symmetry.space_group_name_H-M   'P 1'
#
loop_
_entity.id
_entity.type
_entity.pdbx_description
1 polymer ?
#
loop_
_entity_poly.entity_id
_entity_poly.type
_entity_poly.pdbx_seq_one_letter_code
_entity_poly.pdbx_strand_id
1 'polypeptide(L)'
;DKKKSAFSENIINKVFKEALIDLIENKEIEGNKIKKTFTDRIKKIHKNLTSLANEIDKNKHKRKKNILNKINPSSLVVSDESISNEVVNQIIKSDISEEIDRLEFHKSSLLEELGSKKAKGKKIDFILLEMLREVNTILAKVTFSKEKKYALDIKIYIEEMREQVSNVE
;
A
#
# COMPACT_ATOMS: atom_id res chain seq x y z
N ASP A 1 -29.29 -54.84 6.21
CA ASP A 1 -28.12 -54.08 5.70
C ASP A 1 -28.50 -52.68 5.18
N LYS A 2 -29.57 -52.53 4.38
CA LYS A 2 -30.00 -51.20 3.84
C LYS A 2 -30.40 -50.18 4.92
N LYS A 3 -31.05 -50.59 6.04
CA LYS A 3 -31.43 -49.70 7.15
C LYS A 3 -30.21 -49.18 7.96
N LYS A 4 -29.17 -50.03 8.13
CA LYS A 4 -27.92 -49.58 8.79
C LYS A 4 -27.14 -48.59 7.94
N SER A 5 -27.13 -48.77 6.63
CA SER A 5 -26.51 -47.83 5.66
C SER A 5 -27.18 -46.47 5.66
N ALA A 6 -28.54 -46.43 5.61
CA ALA A 6 -29.29 -45.16 5.62
C ALA A 6 -29.16 -44.39 6.96
N PHE A 7 -29.11 -45.08 8.09
CA PHE A 7 -28.89 -44.45 9.39
C PHE A 7 -27.49 -43.85 9.52
N SER A 8 -26.47 -44.55 9.00
CA SER A 8 -25.08 -44.05 8.95
C SER A 8 -24.94 -42.84 8.04
N GLU A 9 -25.59 -42.82 6.88
CA GLU A 9 -25.58 -41.72 5.92
C GLU A 9 -26.25 -40.44 6.49
N ASN A 10 -27.36 -40.57 7.19
CA ASN A 10 -28.03 -39.45 7.84
C ASN A 10 -27.16 -38.81 8.95
N ILE A 11 -26.43 -39.62 9.73
CA ILE A 11 -25.51 -39.12 10.76
C ILE A 11 -24.34 -38.39 10.11
N ILE A 12 -23.74 -38.97 9.08
CA ILE A 12 -22.63 -38.36 8.35
C ILE A 12 -23.07 -37.01 7.75
N ASN A 13 -24.23 -36.95 7.10
CA ASN A 13 -24.76 -35.72 6.52
C ASN A 13 -25.05 -34.65 7.59
N LYS A 14 -25.53 -35.05 8.78
CA LYS A 14 -25.75 -34.13 9.89
C LYS A 14 -24.42 -33.53 10.39
N VAL A 15 -23.45 -34.38 10.70
CA VAL A 15 -22.11 -33.95 11.18
C VAL A 15 -21.41 -33.07 10.14
N PHE A 16 -21.50 -33.44 8.84
CA PHE A 16 -20.95 -32.62 7.76
C PHE A 16 -21.59 -31.24 7.67
N LYS A 17 -22.91 -31.14 7.81
CA LYS A 17 -23.61 -29.84 7.80
C LYS A 17 -23.22 -28.98 9.01
N GLU A 18 -23.12 -29.56 10.19
CA GLU A 18 -22.68 -28.85 11.40
C GLU A 18 -21.25 -28.34 11.21
N ALA A 19 -20.32 -29.18 10.75
CA ALA A 19 -18.95 -28.77 10.47
C ALA A 19 -18.83 -27.67 9.39
N LEU A 20 -19.71 -27.70 8.38
CA LEU A 20 -19.76 -26.66 7.35
C LEU A 20 -20.27 -25.31 7.89
N ILE A 21 -21.28 -25.36 8.77
CA ILE A 21 -21.77 -24.13 9.45
C ILE A 21 -20.68 -23.53 10.30
N ASP A 22 -20.03 -24.34 11.14
CA ASP A 22 -18.92 -23.90 12.00
C ASP A 22 -17.76 -23.29 11.18
N LEU A 23 -17.45 -23.91 10.03
CA LEU A 23 -16.41 -23.40 9.14
C LEU A 23 -16.79 -22.01 8.56
N ILE A 24 -18.04 -21.85 8.12
CA ILE A 24 -18.53 -20.56 7.57
C ILE A 24 -18.50 -19.48 8.65
N GLU A 25 -18.99 -19.76 9.85
CA GLU A 25 -18.99 -18.82 10.98
C GLU A 25 -17.55 -18.40 11.35
N ASN A 26 -16.63 -19.36 11.44
CA ASN A 26 -15.23 -19.06 11.72
C ASN A 26 -14.59 -18.21 10.63
N LYS A 27 -14.84 -18.48 9.36
CA LYS A 27 -14.37 -17.65 8.22
C LYS A 27 -14.92 -16.23 8.27
N GLU A 28 -16.18 -16.04 8.66
CA GLU A 28 -16.79 -14.71 8.82
C GLU A 28 -16.14 -13.93 9.98
N ILE A 29 -15.91 -14.58 11.10
CA ILE A 29 -15.25 -13.97 12.27
C ILE A 29 -13.82 -13.54 11.91
N GLU A 30 -13.08 -14.41 11.24
CA GLU A 30 -11.70 -14.12 10.81
C GLU A 30 -11.65 -13.01 9.78
N GLY A 31 -12.51 -13.04 8.77
CA GLY A 31 -12.63 -12.01 7.76
C GLY A 31 -12.95 -10.64 8.35
N ASN A 32 -13.83 -10.57 9.35
CA ASN A 32 -14.14 -9.33 10.05
C ASN A 32 -12.95 -8.78 10.87
N LYS A 33 -12.16 -9.65 11.50
CA LYS A 33 -10.91 -9.25 12.19
C LYS A 33 -9.89 -8.66 11.21
N ILE A 34 -9.68 -9.32 10.09
CA ILE A 34 -8.77 -8.86 9.02
C ILE A 34 -9.23 -7.51 8.48
N LYS A 35 -10.51 -7.37 8.14
CA LYS A 35 -11.10 -6.11 7.68
C LYS A 35 -10.86 -4.96 8.66
N LYS A 36 -11.03 -5.20 9.96
CA LYS A 36 -10.75 -4.21 11.01
C LYS A 36 -9.28 -3.81 11.01
N THR A 37 -8.38 -4.80 11.01
CA THR A 37 -6.93 -4.57 10.98
C THR A 37 -6.52 -3.75 9.75
N PHE A 38 -7.02 -4.09 8.57
CA PHE A 38 -6.74 -3.36 7.33
C PHE A 38 -7.24 -1.92 7.40
N THR A 39 -8.46 -1.71 7.89
CA THR A 39 -9.01 -0.36 8.06
C THR A 39 -8.13 0.50 8.97
N ASP A 40 -7.60 -0.07 10.06
CA ASP A 40 -6.69 0.64 10.96
C ASP A 40 -5.32 0.92 10.32
N ARG A 41 -4.78 -0.01 9.52
CA ARG A 41 -3.55 0.22 8.75
C ARG A 41 -3.73 1.31 7.69
N ILE A 42 -4.86 1.29 6.98
CA ILE A 42 -5.19 2.32 5.97
C ILE A 42 -5.29 3.71 6.61
N LYS A 43 -5.86 3.85 7.81
CA LYS A 43 -5.87 5.13 8.55
C LYS A 43 -4.44 5.60 8.87
N LYS A 44 -3.54 4.70 9.28
CA LYS A 44 -2.14 5.02 9.55
C LYS A 44 -1.40 5.42 8.26
N ILE A 45 -1.63 4.72 7.16
CA ILE A 45 -1.10 5.07 5.84
C ILE A 45 -1.56 6.48 5.45
N HIS A 46 -2.85 6.78 5.56
CA HIS A 46 -3.37 8.12 5.24
C HIS A 46 -2.72 9.22 6.08
N LYS A 47 -2.56 9.01 7.39
CA LYS A 47 -1.88 9.97 8.29
C LYS A 47 -0.43 10.21 7.86
N ASN A 48 0.31 9.14 7.55
CA ASN A 48 1.71 9.27 7.12
C ASN A 48 1.81 9.91 5.74
N LEU A 49 0.89 9.62 4.82
CA LEU A 49 0.86 10.21 3.49
C LEU A 49 0.61 11.72 3.55
N THR A 50 -0.34 12.17 4.37
CA THR A 50 -0.58 13.60 4.63
C THR A 50 0.64 14.27 5.26
N SER A 51 1.31 13.60 6.21
CA SER A 51 2.51 14.13 6.84
C SER A 51 3.68 14.22 5.86
N LEU A 52 3.82 13.24 4.97
CA LEU A 52 4.82 13.21 3.91
C LEU A 52 4.60 14.37 2.93
N ALA A 53 3.39 14.57 2.43
CA ALA A 53 3.05 15.67 1.53
C ALA A 53 3.40 17.02 2.16
N ASN A 54 3.05 17.24 3.42
CA ASN A 54 3.37 18.48 4.15
C ASN A 54 4.89 18.71 4.32
N GLU A 55 5.68 17.66 4.58
CA GLU A 55 7.14 17.80 4.69
C GLU A 55 7.79 18.07 3.34
N ILE A 56 7.26 17.52 2.26
CA ILE A 56 7.72 17.81 0.89
C ILE A 56 7.53 19.27 0.55
N ASP A 57 6.35 19.83 0.82
CA ASP A 57 6.06 21.24 0.58
C ASP A 57 6.99 22.14 1.38
N LYS A 58 7.20 21.86 2.66
CA LYS A 58 8.14 22.59 3.51
C LYS A 58 9.57 22.55 2.99
N ASN A 59 9.99 21.43 2.42
CA ASN A 59 11.36 21.22 1.95
C ASN A 59 11.57 21.63 0.49
N LYS A 60 10.55 22.07 -0.23
CA LYS A 60 10.61 22.42 -1.66
C LYS A 60 11.73 23.41 -1.98
N HIS A 61 11.86 24.48 -1.22
CA HIS A 61 12.93 25.46 -1.41
C HIS A 61 14.32 24.91 -1.10
N LYS A 62 14.46 24.12 -0.03
CA LYS A 62 15.74 23.47 0.34
C LYS A 62 16.17 22.48 -0.74
N ARG A 63 15.21 21.72 -1.28
CA ARG A 63 15.44 20.74 -2.35
C ARG A 63 15.95 21.44 -3.61
N LYS A 64 15.29 22.52 -4.03
CA LYS A 64 15.73 23.32 -5.18
C LYS A 64 17.15 23.85 -4.97
N LYS A 65 17.45 24.42 -3.79
CA LYS A 65 18.79 24.91 -3.45
C LYS A 65 19.86 23.80 -3.47
N ASN A 66 19.53 22.63 -2.94
CA ASN A 66 20.46 21.47 -2.94
C ASN A 66 20.75 20.98 -4.35
N ILE A 67 19.77 20.98 -5.24
CA ILE A 67 19.95 20.62 -6.67
C ILE A 67 20.88 21.63 -7.33
N LEU A 68 20.61 22.92 -7.17
CA LEU A 68 21.46 24.00 -7.71
C LEU A 68 22.90 23.90 -7.23
N ASN A 69 23.12 23.63 -5.93
CA ASN A 69 24.47 23.48 -5.37
C ASN A 69 25.21 22.26 -5.90
N LYS A 70 24.53 21.19 -6.29
CA LYS A 70 25.15 20.00 -6.88
C LYS A 70 25.54 20.18 -8.33
N ILE A 71 24.81 21.00 -9.06
CA ILE A 71 25.05 21.26 -10.48
C ILE A 71 26.09 22.35 -10.67
N ASN A 72 26.32 23.21 -9.67
CA ASN A 72 27.24 24.34 -9.71
C ASN A 72 28.54 24.14 -8.89
N PRO A 73 29.34 23.10 -9.10
CA PRO A 73 30.71 23.03 -8.64
C PRO A 73 31.67 23.18 -9.81
N SER A 74 32.22 24.36 -9.98
CA SER A 74 33.60 24.60 -10.56
C SER A 74 34.04 23.74 -11.76
N SER A 75 33.17 23.41 -12.70
CA SER A 75 33.62 22.80 -13.95
C SER A 75 33.11 23.54 -15.16
N LEU A 76 33.99 24.45 -15.64
CA LEU A 76 34.34 24.61 -17.05
C LEU A 76 33.18 24.57 -18.08
N VAL A 77 32.82 25.78 -18.57
CA VAL A 77 32.27 25.97 -19.93
C VAL A 77 31.06 25.06 -20.27
N VAL A 78 30.04 25.08 -19.45
CA VAL A 78 28.72 24.61 -19.85
C VAL A 78 27.85 25.83 -20.04
N SER A 79 27.16 25.94 -21.18
CA SER A 79 26.26 27.07 -21.44
C SER A 79 25.19 27.16 -20.35
N ASP A 80 24.78 28.37 -19.96
CA ASP A 80 23.72 28.62 -18.98
C ASP A 80 22.43 27.85 -19.29
N GLU A 81 22.20 27.59 -20.57
CA GLU A 81 21.04 26.85 -21.06
C GLU A 81 21.11 25.34 -20.72
N SER A 82 22.30 24.72 -20.80
CA SER A 82 22.51 23.31 -20.43
C SER A 82 22.35 23.09 -18.92
N ILE A 83 22.82 24.03 -18.11
CA ILE A 83 22.66 24.00 -16.64
C ILE A 83 21.18 24.17 -16.28
N SER A 84 20.48 25.08 -16.92
CA SER A 84 19.04 25.27 -16.71
C SER A 84 18.23 24.03 -17.02
N ASN A 85 18.50 23.37 -18.14
CA ASN A 85 17.82 22.13 -18.53
C ASN A 85 18.08 20.98 -17.58
N GLU A 86 19.32 20.81 -17.09
CA GLU A 86 19.65 19.77 -16.10
C GLU A 86 18.97 20.03 -14.75
N VAL A 87 18.91 21.30 -14.30
CA VAL A 87 18.18 21.69 -13.08
C VAL A 87 16.69 21.34 -13.21
N VAL A 88 16.07 21.72 -14.32
CA VAL A 88 14.66 21.41 -14.60
C VAL A 88 14.40 19.91 -14.58
N ASN A 89 15.24 19.14 -15.28
CA ASN A 89 15.14 17.69 -15.33
C ASN A 89 15.27 17.04 -13.94
N GLN A 90 16.17 17.51 -13.10
CA GLN A 90 16.33 16.98 -11.74
C GLN A 90 15.17 17.38 -10.82
N ILE A 91 14.59 18.55 -11.00
CA ILE A 91 13.37 18.97 -10.26
C ILE A 91 12.21 18.06 -10.66
N ILE A 92 11.99 17.82 -11.95
CA ILE A 92 10.94 16.93 -12.45
C ILE A 92 11.15 15.49 -11.93
N LYS A 93 12.39 14.97 -12.02
CA LYS A 93 12.70 13.62 -11.50
C LYS A 93 12.54 13.49 -9.97
N SER A 94 12.60 14.59 -9.24
CA SER A 94 12.39 14.59 -7.77
C SER A 94 10.94 14.87 -7.36
N ASP A 95 10.06 15.14 -8.30
CA ASP A 95 8.64 15.30 -8.03
C ASP A 95 8.02 13.93 -7.72
N ILE A 96 7.24 13.88 -6.66
CA ILE A 96 6.54 12.67 -6.21
C ILE A 96 5.02 12.87 -6.12
N SER A 97 4.52 13.96 -6.67
CA SER A 97 3.08 14.28 -6.63
C SER A 97 2.26 13.18 -7.28
N GLU A 98 2.70 12.66 -8.41
CA GLU A 98 2.04 11.57 -9.14
C GLU A 98 1.99 10.29 -8.30
N GLU A 99 3.08 9.90 -7.65
CA GLU A 99 3.12 8.72 -6.78
C GLU A 99 2.20 8.87 -5.56
N ILE A 100 2.09 10.06 -5.00
CA ILE A 100 1.15 10.36 -3.90
C ILE A 100 -0.30 10.21 -4.39
N ASP A 101 -0.64 10.79 -5.53
CA ASP A 101 -1.98 10.70 -6.10
C ASP A 101 -2.36 9.25 -6.43
N ARG A 102 -1.43 8.46 -6.98
CA ARG A 102 -1.62 7.03 -7.23
C ARG A 102 -1.80 6.23 -5.94
N LEU A 103 -1.03 6.52 -4.89
CA LEU A 103 -1.22 5.90 -3.59
C LEU A 103 -2.60 6.21 -2.99
N GLU A 104 -3.08 7.46 -3.09
CA GLU A 104 -4.42 7.83 -2.65
C GLU A 104 -5.51 7.10 -3.45
N PHE A 105 -5.33 6.96 -4.77
CA PHE A 105 -6.23 6.20 -5.62
C PHE A 105 -6.28 4.72 -5.22
N HIS A 106 -5.14 4.07 -5.08
CA HIS A 106 -5.07 2.65 -4.68
C HIS A 106 -5.60 2.42 -3.25
N LYS A 107 -5.35 3.36 -2.34
CA LYS A 107 -5.93 3.33 -0.99
C LYS A 107 -7.46 3.36 -1.03
N SER A 108 -8.04 4.20 -1.88
CA SER A 108 -9.50 4.29 -2.05
C SER A 108 -10.07 3.01 -2.65
N SER A 109 -9.41 2.47 -3.68
CA SER A 109 -9.77 1.19 -4.30
C SER A 109 -9.70 0.02 -3.30
N LEU A 110 -8.71 0.03 -2.39
CA LEU A 110 -8.60 -0.96 -1.33
C LEU A 110 -9.78 -0.88 -0.34
N LEU A 111 -10.18 0.33 0.05
CA LEU A 111 -11.33 0.54 0.94
C LEU A 111 -12.64 0.05 0.30
N GLU A 112 -12.84 0.32 -0.99
CA GLU A 112 -14.00 -0.17 -1.75
C GLU A 112 -14.04 -1.69 -1.80
N GLU A 113 -12.89 -2.34 -2.10
CA GLU A 113 -12.81 -3.81 -2.14
C GLU A 113 -13.10 -4.42 -0.76
N LEU A 114 -12.56 -3.86 0.33
CA LEU A 114 -12.83 -4.30 1.69
C LEU A 114 -14.30 -4.10 2.12
N GLY A 115 -15.00 -3.15 1.49
CA GLY A 115 -16.44 -2.93 1.68
C GLY A 115 -17.31 -3.91 0.89
N SER A 116 -16.78 -4.59 -0.11
CA SER A 116 -17.50 -5.53 -0.97
C SER A 116 -17.87 -6.79 -0.21
N LYS A 117 -19.11 -7.30 -0.45
CA LYS A 117 -19.55 -8.60 0.08
C LYS A 117 -18.80 -9.80 -0.54
N LYS A 118 -18.08 -9.58 -1.64
CA LYS A 118 -17.30 -10.59 -2.37
C LYS A 118 -15.85 -10.16 -2.50
N ALA A 119 -15.28 -9.64 -1.41
CA ALA A 119 -13.87 -9.27 -1.40
C ALA A 119 -13.00 -10.47 -1.80
N LYS A 120 -12.12 -10.24 -2.79
CA LYS A 120 -11.24 -11.29 -3.32
C LYS A 120 -9.82 -11.02 -2.86
N GLY A 121 -9.22 -11.95 -2.12
CA GLY A 121 -7.84 -11.84 -1.64
C GLY A 121 -6.84 -11.49 -2.76
N LYS A 122 -6.93 -12.13 -3.92
CA LYS A 122 -6.08 -11.83 -5.09
C LYS A 122 -6.20 -10.39 -5.58
N LYS A 123 -7.38 -9.79 -5.54
CA LYS A 123 -7.57 -8.39 -5.95
C LYS A 123 -6.99 -7.43 -4.91
N ILE A 124 -7.16 -7.75 -3.64
CA ILE A 124 -6.56 -7.00 -2.53
C ILE A 124 -5.03 -7.06 -2.64
N ASP A 125 -4.44 -8.24 -2.84
CA ASP A 125 -2.99 -8.39 -3.00
C ASP A 125 -2.47 -7.58 -4.20
N PHE A 126 -3.17 -7.60 -5.33
CA PHE A 126 -2.80 -6.77 -6.49
C PHE A 126 -2.79 -5.28 -6.16
N ILE A 127 -3.82 -4.77 -5.48
CA ILE A 127 -3.86 -3.35 -5.08
C ILE A 127 -2.70 -3.01 -4.14
N LEU A 128 -2.40 -3.88 -3.17
CA LEU A 128 -1.29 -3.70 -2.24
C LEU A 128 0.07 -3.75 -2.96
N LEU A 129 0.22 -4.56 -4.01
CA LEU A 129 1.42 -4.56 -4.86
C LEU A 129 1.61 -3.25 -5.60
N GLU A 130 0.55 -2.67 -6.17
CA GLU A 130 0.63 -1.37 -6.81
C GLU A 130 1.00 -0.28 -5.79
N MET A 131 0.39 -0.30 -4.59
CA MET A 131 0.78 0.61 -3.51
C MET A 131 2.27 0.47 -3.12
N LEU A 132 2.81 -0.75 -3.10
CA LEU A 132 4.25 -0.98 -2.86
C LEU A 132 5.13 -0.41 -3.96
N ARG A 133 4.71 -0.47 -5.21
CA ARG A 133 5.44 0.16 -6.33
C ARG A 133 5.55 1.66 -6.13
N GLU A 134 4.44 2.32 -5.84
CA GLU A 134 4.40 3.77 -5.64
C GLU A 134 5.26 4.19 -4.44
N VAL A 135 5.15 3.51 -3.30
CA VAL A 135 5.96 3.87 -2.13
C VAL A 135 7.46 3.60 -2.34
N ASN A 136 7.85 2.58 -3.10
CA ASN A 136 9.25 2.35 -3.44
C ASN A 136 9.79 3.45 -4.36
N THR A 137 9.00 3.94 -5.31
CA THR A 137 9.36 5.09 -6.15
C THR A 137 9.53 6.35 -5.31
N ILE A 138 8.63 6.61 -4.36
CA ILE A 138 8.75 7.71 -3.39
C ILE A 138 10.07 7.58 -2.60
N LEU A 139 10.35 6.41 -2.04
CA LEU A 139 11.57 6.17 -1.26
C LEU A 139 12.86 6.41 -2.05
N ALA A 140 12.84 6.13 -3.36
CA ALA A 140 13.98 6.41 -4.24
C ALA A 140 14.16 7.90 -4.53
N LYS A 141 13.08 8.69 -4.53
CA LYS A 141 13.09 10.12 -4.86
C LYS A 141 13.28 11.03 -3.65
N VAL A 142 12.84 10.62 -2.44
CA VAL A 142 12.96 11.43 -1.22
C VAL A 142 14.36 11.43 -0.65
N THR A 143 14.84 12.59 -0.20
CA THR A 143 16.21 12.77 0.32
C THR A 143 16.26 13.11 1.81
N PHE A 144 15.22 13.72 2.35
CA PHE A 144 15.20 14.16 3.74
C PHE A 144 14.74 13.03 4.69
N SER A 145 15.40 12.93 5.85
CA SER A 145 15.19 11.84 6.81
C SER A 145 13.72 11.70 7.26
N LYS A 146 13.01 12.80 7.46
CA LYS A 146 11.59 12.76 7.86
C LYS A 146 10.70 12.22 6.74
N GLU A 147 10.94 12.63 5.51
CA GLU A 147 10.22 12.13 4.33
C GLU A 147 10.42 10.62 4.18
N LYS A 148 11.69 10.17 4.29
CA LYS A 148 12.05 8.74 4.26
C LYS A 148 11.34 7.96 5.35
N LYS A 149 11.26 8.50 6.57
CA LYS A 149 10.57 7.86 7.69
C LYS A 149 9.10 7.63 7.37
N TYR A 150 8.37 8.67 6.94
CA TYR A 150 6.95 8.52 6.61
C TYR A 150 6.71 7.53 5.47
N ALA A 151 7.53 7.58 4.41
CA ALA A 151 7.42 6.63 3.30
C ALA A 151 7.74 5.19 3.74
N LEU A 152 8.73 4.99 4.61
CA LEU A 152 9.05 3.67 5.17
C LEU A 152 7.93 3.13 6.05
N ASP A 153 7.34 3.96 6.90
CA ASP A 153 6.20 3.56 7.74
C ASP A 153 5.00 3.14 6.87
N ILE A 154 4.73 3.85 5.77
CA ILE A 154 3.71 3.46 4.79
C ILE A 154 4.04 2.08 4.20
N LYS A 155 5.28 1.87 3.75
CA LYS A 155 5.74 0.61 3.20
C LYS A 155 5.51 -0.55 4.16
N ILE A 156 5.89 -0.40 5.42
CA ILE A 156 5.73 -1.43 6.46
C ILE A 156 4.25 -1.81 6.61
N TYR A 157 3.33 -0.83 6.69
CA TYR A 157 1.90 -1.13 6.81
C TYR A 157 1.34 -1.86 5.60
N ILE A 158 1.82 -1.56 4.39
CA ILE A 158 1.40 -2.28 3.18
C ILE A 158 1.93 -3.73 3.20
N GLU A 159 3.20 -3.94 3.57
CA GLU A 159 3.81 -5.27 3.67
C GLU A 159 3.10 -6.13 4.72
N GLU A 160 2.79 -5.57 5.90
CA GLU A 160 2.00 -6.27 6.94
C GLU A 160 0.62 -6.71 6.42
N MET A 161 -0.08 -5.86 5.64
CA MET A 161 -1.35 -6.23 5.04
C MET A 161 -1.19 -7.33 3.99
N ARG A 162 -0.14 -7.27 3.16
CA ARG A 162 0.12 -8.29 2.14
C ARG A 162 0.40 -9.66 2.76
N GLU A 163 1.19 -9.70 3.82
CA GLU A 163 1.46 -10.94 4.55
C GLU A 163 0.16 -11.58 5.07
N GLN A 164 -0.76 -10.76 5.59
CA GLN A 164 -2.06 -11.26 6.04
C GLN A 164 -2.94 -11.77 4.89
N VAL A 165 -2.95 -11.09 3.74
CA VAL A 165 -3.74 -11.53 2.56
C VAL A 165 -3.24 -12.87 2.03
N SER A 166 -1.92 -13.11 2.06
CA SER A 166 -1.33 -14.38 1.59
C SER A 166 -1.80 -15.59 2.41
N ASN A 167 -2.24 -15.36 3.64
CA ASN A 167 -2.70 -16.40 4.55
C ASN A 167 -4.24 -16.59 4.50
N VAL A 168 -4.95 -15.80 3.69
CA VAL A 168 -6.41 -15.83 3.54
C VAL A 168 -6.73 -16.36 2.14
N GLU A 169 -7.10 -17.61 2.06
CA GLU A 169 -7.69 -18.22 0.87
C GLU A 169 -9.22 -18.13 0.87
#